data_8d4a6f49fcb4b307e50a01be636aa1c1
#
_entry.id   8d4a6f49fcb4b307e50a01be636aa1c1
#
_cell.length_a   1.000
_cell.length_b   1.000
_cell.length_c   1.000
_cell.angle_alpha   90.00
_cell.angle_beta   90.00
_cell.angle_gamma   90.00
#
_symmetry.space_group_name_H-M   'P 1'
#
loop_
_entity.id
_entity.type
_entity.pdbx_description
1 polymer ?
#
loop_
_entity_poly.entity_id
_entity_poly.type
_entity_poly.pdbx_seq_one_letter_code
_entity_poly.pdbx_strand_id
1 'polypeptide(L)'
;MDKMTSMFIHILPSMVTFCHRWSENLEKKEYKLIEDMDGTISSNMYDFYWNPFLYYVIWQTIYLIKTEVISKRKLEYNTDIMTSLRWMTRKKTSSSYKLLSVFGEHNQLPTFVLIQAAYTIATFIICPLLWHSIVLHSLYLALIFIIALSNGATYYFQVFAKRYIEEIGQRAAAREQK
;
A
#
# COMPACT_ATOMS: atom_id res chain seq x y z
N MET A 1 6.00 6.28 -14.85
CA MET A 1 5.30 7.19 -13.92
C MET A 1 4.75 6.47 -12.69
N ASP A 2 4.28 5.26 -12.82
CA ASP A 2 3.49 4.57 -11.78
C ASP A 2 4.20 4.31 -10.45
N LYS A 3 5.51 4.05 -10.45
CA LYS A 3 6.25 3.76 -9.20
C LYS A 3 6.49 4.99 -8.33
N MET A 4 6.72 6.16 -8.93
CA MET A 4 6.88 7.43 -8.19
C MET A 4 5.55 7.85 -7.57
N THR A 5 4.46 7.78 -8.33
CA THR A 5 3.12 8.10 -7.86
C THR A 5 2.70 7.18 -6.72
N SER A 6 2.95 5.86 -6.84
CA SER A 6 2.70 4.88 -5.79
C SER A 6 3.47 5.21 -4.51
N MET A 7 4.72 5.65 -4.62
CA MET A 7 5.53 6.07 -3.48
C MET A 7 4.88 7.23 -2.71
N PHE A 8 4.47 8.29 -3.40
CA PHE A 8 3.82 9.44 -2.77
C PHE A 8 2.48 9.10 -2.12
N ILE A 9 1.67 8.26 -2.76
CA ILE A 9 0.37 7.82 -2.22
C ILE A 9 0.52 7.09 -0.87
N HIS A 10 1.63 6.39 -0.64
CA HIS A 10 1.85 5.66 0.61
C HIS A 10 2.57 6.49 1.68
N ILE A 11 3.52 7.35 1.29
CA ILE A 11 4.31 8.14 2.24
C ILE A 11 3.51 9.33 2.77
N LEU A 12 2.85 10.11 1.90
CA LEU A 12 2.18 11.33 2.33
C LEU A 12 1.11 11.11 3.40
N PRO A 13 0.18 10.14 3.27
CA PRO A 13 -0.78 9.86 4.34
C PRO A 13 -0.11 9.46 5.66
N SER A 14 0.97 8.67 5.61
CA SER A 14 1.71 8.26 6.80
C SER A 14 2.39 9.44 7.49
N MET A 15 2.93 10.40 6.72
CA MET A 15 3.49 11.64 7.27
C MET A 15 2.42 12.53 7.88
N VAL A 16 1.26 12.68 7.22
CA VAL A 16 0.15 13.49 7.74
C VAL A 16 -0.36 12.93 9.07
N THR A 17 -0.55 11.61 9.17
CA THR A 17 -0.99 10.96 10.41
C THR A 17 0.05 11.11 11.53
N PHE A 18 1.33 11.03 11.21
CA PHE A 18 2.41 11.27 12.15
C PHE A 18 2.39 12.72 12.67
N CYS A 19 2.36 13.69 11.76
CA CYS A 19 2.31 15.09 12.12
C CYS A 19 1.07 15.41 12.96
N HIS A 20 -0.10 14.96 12.54
CA HIS A 20 -1.35 15.16 13.27
C HIS A 20 -1.27 14.60 14.69
N ARG A 21 -0.79 13.37 14.85
CA ARG A 21 -0.67 12.74 16.17
C ARG A 21 0.30 13.44 17.10
N TRP A 22 1.46 13.84 16.59
CA TRP A 22 2.56 14.30 17.44
C TRP A 22 2.67 15.81 17.54
N SER A 23 2.20 16.60 16.56
CA SER A 23 2.15 18.07 16.68
C SER A 23 1.10 18.51 17.69
N GLU A 24 -0.09 17.95 17.70
CA GLU A 24 -1.11 18.25 18.71
C GLU A 24 -0.64 17.96 20.13
N ASN A 25 0.17 16.91 20.31
CA ASN A 25 0.71 16.58 21.63
C ASN A 25 1.80 17.55 22.09
N LEU A 26 2.49 18.23 21.17
CA LEU A 26 3.46 19.26 21.54
C LEU A 26 2.76 20.53 22.05
N GLU A 27 1.64 20.91 21.47
CA GLU A 27 0.83 22.05 21.95
C GLU A 27 0.03 21.71 23.22
N LYS A 28 -0.53 20.50 23.33
CA LYS A 28 -1.30 20.07 24.51
C LYS A 28 -0.45 19.67 25.70
N LYS A 29 0.83 19.45 25.54
CA LYS A 29 1.76 19.13 26.65
C LYS A 29 1.86 20.28 27.68
N GLU A 30 1.46 21.48 27.30
CA GLU A 30 1.40 22.64 28.20
C GLU A 30 0.11 22.68 29.03
N TYR A 31 -0.95 21.95 28.68
CA TYR A 31 -2.27 22.12 29.32
C TYR A 31 -2.95 20.89 29.95
N LYS A 32 -2.57 19.64 29.63
CA LYS A 32 -3.29 18.46 30.15
C LYS A 32 -2.42 17.22 30.35
N LEU A 33 -1.63 17.24 31.40
CA LEU A 33 -0.74 16.11 31.74
C LEU A 33 -1.36 15.04 32.64
N ILE A 34 -2.57 15.17 33.16
CA ILE A 34 -3.03 14.30 34.26
C ILE A 34 -4.45 13.70 34.09
N GLU A 35 -5.33 14.27 33.30
CA GLU A 35 -6.76 13.91 33.43
C GLU A 35 -7.30 12.88 32.41
N ASP A 36 -6.59 12.60 31.32
CA ASP A 36 -7.13 11.79 30.20
C ASP A 36 -6.57 10.38 30.05
N MET A 37 -5.80 9.86 30.98
CA MET A 37 -5.20 8.53 30.78
C MET A 37 -6.14 7.35 31.05
N ASP A 38 -7.13 7.48 31.90
CA ASP A 38 -7.97 6.32 32.32
C ASP A 38 -9.27 6.16 31.52
N GLY A 39 -9.86 7.23 31.02
CA GLY A 39 -11.09 7.18 30.21
C GLY A 39 -10.86 6.97 28.71
N THR A 40 -9.70 7.36 28.22
CA THR A 40 -9.37 7.44 26.79
C THR A 40 -9.02 6.08 26.17
N ILE A 41 -8.54 5.12 26.95
CA ILE A 41 -8.10 3.82 26.43
C ILE A 41 -9.27 2.98 25.92
N SER A 42 -10.39 3.00 26.62
CA SER A 42 -11.56 2.16 26.24
C SER A 42 -12.31 2.68 25.02
N SER A 43 -12.50 4.00 24.90
CA SER A 43 -13.08 4.60 23.70
C SER A 43 -12.13 4.51 22.50
N ASN A 44 -10.85 4.66 22.71
CA ASN A 44 -9.84 4.59 21.66
C ASN A 44 -9.70 3.17 21.06
N MET A 45 -9.85 2.10 21.83
CA MET A 45 -9.80 0.73 21.31
C MET A 45 -10.91 0.46 20.31
N TYR A 46 -12.13 0.95 20.58
CA TYR A 46 -13.25 0.83 19.66
C TYR A 46 -12.99 1.60 18.36
N ASP A 47 -12.55 2.85 18.47
CA ASP A 47 -12.26 3.71 17.33
C ASP A 47 -11.08 3.20 16.49
N PHE A 48 -10.05 2.65 17.12
CA PHE A 48 -8.89 2.09 16.42
C PHE A 48 -9.17 0.82 15.64
N TYR A 49 -10.04 -0.03 16.12
CA TYR A 49 -10.26 -1.34 15.50
C TYR A 49 -11.59 -1.42 14.76
N TRP A 50 -12.67 -0.97 15.38
CA TRP A 50 -14.01 -1.22 14.87
C TRP A 50 -14.36 -0.31 13.70
N ASN A 51 -14.14 0.99 13.83
CA ASN A 51 -14.43 1.93 12.75
C ASN A 51 -13.60 1.64 11.49
N PRO A 52 -12.26 1.52 11.54
CA PRO A 52 -11.47 1.19 10.36
C PRO A 52 -11.85 -0.17 9.76
N PHE A 53 -12.18 -1.16 10.58
CA PHE A 53 -12.63 -2.47 10.11
C PHE A 53 -13.97 -2.38 9.36
N LEU A 54 -14.93 -1.61 9.88
CA LEU A 54 -16.20 -1.37 9.21
C LEU A 54 -16.00 -0.69 7.85
N TYR A 55 -15.19 0.35 7.78
CA TYR A 55 -14.84 1.02 6.52
C TYR A 55 -14.15 0.08 5.55
N TYR A 56 -13.26 -0.78 6.02
CA TYR A 56 -12.63 -1.80 5.20
C TYR A 56 -13.66 -2.78 4.61
N VAL A 57 -14.59 -3.29 5.42
CA VAL A 57 -15.64 -4.21 4.95
C VAL A 57 -16.53 -3.54 3.91
N ILE A 58 -16.94 -2.29 4.14
CA ILE A 58 -17.74 -1.52 3.17
C ILE A 58 -16.97 -1.34 1.86
N TRP A 59 -15.73 -0.90 1.93
CA TRP A 59 -14.87 -0.72 0.77
C TRP A 59 -14.67 -2.03 0.01
N GLN A 60 -14.36 -3.11 0.70
CA GLN A 60 -14.16 -4.43 0.10
C GLN A 60 -15.40 -4.94 -0.61
N THR A 61 -16.57 -4.74 0.01
CA THR A 61 -17.86 -5.12 -0.58
C THR A 61 -18.14 -4.33 -1.86
N ILE A 62 -17.94 -3.00 -1.83
CA ILE A 62 -18.12 -2.14 -3.01
C ILE A 62 -17.15 -2.55 -4.12
N TYR A 63 -15.89 -2.83 -3.78
CA TYR A 63 -14.88 -3.28 -4.73
C TYR A 63 -15.28 -4.60 -5.40
N LEU A 64 -15.71 -5.60 -4.63
CA LEU A 64 -16.15 -6.89 -5.15
C LEU A 64 -17.39 -6.76 -6.04
N ILE A 65 -18.40 -5.99 -5.62
CA ILE A 65 -19.58 -5.74 -6.45
C ILE A 65 -19.17 -5.07 -7.76
N LYS A 66 -18.29 -4.08 -7.72
CA LYS A 66 -17.83 -3.38 -8.93
C LYS A 66 -17.05 -4.30 -9.86
N THR A 67 -16.17 -5.13 -9.35
CA THR A 67 -15.30 -5.99 -10.19
C THR A 67 -16.00 -7.24 -10.68
N GLU A 68 -16.76 -7.93 -9.81
CA GLU A 68 -17.33 -9.23 -10.11
C GLU A 68 -18.76 -9.16 -10.68
N VAL A 69 -19.50 -8.06 -10.40
CA VAL A 69 -20.87 -7.92 -10.89
C VAL A 69 -20.95 -6.88 -12.00
N ILE A 70 -20.58 -5.62 -11.70
CA ILE A 70 -20.79 -4.51 -12.64
C ILE A 70 -19.82 -4.56 -13.82
N SER A 71 -18.56 -4.76 -13.56
CA SER A 71 -17.49 -4.65 -14.56
C SER A 71 -17.03 -6.00 -15.12
N LYS A 72 -17.62 -7.11 -14.69
CA LYS A 72 -17.20 -8.46 -15.08
C LYS A 72 -17.08 -8.61 -16.59
N ARG A 73 -18.12 -8.29 -17.35
CA ARG A 73 -18.11 -8.36 -18.82
C ARG A 73 -17.03 -7.48 -19.43
N LYS A 74 -16.88 -6.24 -18.96
CA LYS A 74 -15.86 -5.31 -19.45
C LYS A 74 -14.46 -5.81 -19.16
N LEU A 75 -14.25 -6.42 -18.01
CA LEU A 75 -12.97 -7.01 -17.62
C LEU A 75 -12.68 -8.26 -18.44
N GLU A 76 -13.66 -9.10 -18.76
CA GLU A 76 -13.48 -10.28 -19.61
C GLU A 76 -13.08 -9.89 -21.05
N TYR A 77 -13.70 -8.86 -21.62
CA TYR A 77 -13.40 -8.38 -22.98
C TYR A 77 -12.08 -7.61 -23.07
N ASN A 78 -11.70 -6.89 -22.04
CA ASN A 78 -10.53 -6.01 -22.06
C ASN A 78 -9.42 -6.57 -21.17
N THR A 79 -8.49 -7.27 -21.79
CA THR A 79 -7.32 -7.86 -21.10
C THR A 79 -6.31 -6.83 -20.61
N ASP A 80 -6.36 -5.59 -21.14
CA ASP A 80 -5.42 -4.52 -20.76
C ASP A 80 -5.75 -3.92 -19.38
N ILE A 81 -7.00 -4.10 -18.94
CA ILE A 81 -7.40 -3.64 -17.59
C ILE A 81 -6.84 -4.62 -16.55
N MET A 82 -5.86 -4.12 -15.78
CA MET A 82 -5.18 -4.89 -14.76
C MET A 82 -5.84 -4.68 -13.40
N THR A 83 -6.53 -5.70 -12.89
CA THR A 83 -6.99 -5.73 -11.49
C THR A 83 -5.91 -6.32 -10.58
N SER A 84 -6.00 -6.09 -9.27
CA SER A 84 -5.05 -6.65 -8.29
C SER A 84 -5.00 -8.17 -8.35
N LEU A 85 -6.15 -8.83 -8.47
CA LEU A 85 -6.22 -10.29 -8.62
C LEU A 85 -5.54 -10.76 -9.92
N ARG A 86 -5.82 -10.12 -11.06
CA ARG A 86 -5.18 -10.44 -12.34
C ARG A 86 -3.67 -10.23 -12.30
N TRP A 87 -3.21 -9.17 -11.63
CA TRP A 87 -1.79 -8.92 -11.49
C TRP A 87 -1.09 -10.03 -10.69
N MET A 88 -1.69 -10.49 -9.61
CA MET A 88 -1.16 -11.57 -8.79
C MET A 88 -1.22 -12.94 -9.47
N THR A 89 -2.21 -13.17 -10.34
CA THR A 89 -2.39 -14.43 -11.07
C THR A 89 -1.66 -14.47 -12.41
N ARG A 90 -1.09 -13.36 -12.89
CA ARG A 90 -0.46 -13.23 -14.21
C ARG A 90 0.69 -14.21 -14.46
N LYS A 91 1.51 -14.48 -13.44
CA LYS A 91 2.66 -15.39 -13.55
C LYS A 91 2.44 -16.60 -12.64
N LYS A 92 2.17 -17.76 -13.24
CA LYS A 92 1.97 -19.03 -12.50
C LYS A 92 3.17 -19.45 -11.63
N THR A 93 4.37 -19.02 -11.99
CA THR A 93 5.60 -19.27 -11.23
C THR A 93 5.82 -18.32 -10.05
N SER A 94 5.02 -17.25 -9.95
CA SER A 94 5.14 -16.25 -8.88
C SER A 94 4.72 -16.82 -7.52
N SER A 95 5.38 -16.38 -6.45
CA SER A 95 4.98 -16.67 -5.06
C SER A 95 3.56 -16.22 -4.77
N SER A 96 3.13 -15.09 -5.36
CA SER A 96 1.76 -14.58 -5.25
C SER A 96 0.72 -15.55 -5.83
N TYR A 97 1.01 -16.16 -6.98
CA TYR A 97 0.14 -17.16 -7.58
C TYR A 97 0.04 -18.42 -6.71
N LYS A 98 1.17 -18.91 -6.22
CA LYS A 98 1.21 -20.08 -5.33
C LYS A 98 0.39 -19.85 -4.06
N LEU A 99 0.49 -18.66 -3.47
CA LEU A 99 -0.28 -18.26 -2.29
C LEU A 99 -1.80 -18.23 -2.57
N LEU A 100 -2.20 -17.67 -3.71
CA LEU A 100 -3.61 -17.61 -4.12
C LEU A 100 -4.19 -18.98 -4.46
N SER A 101 -3.36 -19.90 -4.93
CA SER A 101 -3.78 -21.23 -5.36
C SER A 101 -3.68 -22.29 -4.24
N VAL A 102 -3.40 -21.90 -3.00
CA VAL A 102 -3.32 -22.83 -1.84
C VAL A 102 -4.61 -23.63 -1.66
N PHE A 103 -5.77 -22.99 -1.89
CA PHE A 103 -7.09 -23.64 -1.82
C PHE A 103 -7.64 -24.06 -3.18
N GLY A 104 -6.76 -24.21 -4.19
CA GLY A 104 -7.10 -24.58 -5.55
C GLY A 104 -7.32 -23.41 -6.51
N GLU A 105 -7.11 -23.66 -7.80
CA GLU A 105 -7.24 -22.61 -8.82
C GLU A 105 -8.66 -22.05 -8.96
N HIS A 106 -9.68 -22.83 -8.63
CA HIS A 106 -11.08 -22.38 -8.67
C HIS A 106 -11.43 -21.39 -7.56
N ASN A 107 -10.69 -21.43 -6.44
CA ASN A 107 -10.96 -20.62 -5.24
C ASN A 107 -10.03 -19.39 -5.11
N GLN A 108 -9.46 -18.91 -6.21
CA GLN A 108 -8.51 -17.78 -6.17
C GLN A 108 -9.15 -16.49 -5.67
N LEU A 109 -10.42 -16.19 -6.01
CA LEU A 109 -11.10 -14.99 -5.57
C LEU A 109 -11.37 -15.00 -4.04
N PRO A 110 -11.98 -16.02 -3.44
CA PRO A 110 -12.16 -16.05 -1.98
C PRO A 110 -10.81 -16.09 -1.23
N THR A 111 -9.81 -16.79 -1.77
CA THR A 111 -8.46 -16.79 -1.19
C THR A 111 -7.85 -15.39 -1.22
N PHE A 112 -8.02 -14.64 -2.29
CA PHE A 112 -7.57 -13.25 -2.40
C PHE A 112 -8.23 -12.35 -1.34
N VAL A 113 -9.54 -12.44 -1.16
CA VAL A 113 -10.27 -11.69 -0.12
C VAL A 113 -9.79 -12.06 1.29
N LEU A 114 -9.55 -13.34 1.54
CA LEU A 114 -9.04 -13.82 2.83
C LEU A 114 -7.63 -13.28 3.13
N ILE A 115 -6.74 -13.28 2.12
CA ILE A 115 -5.39 -12.71 2.27
C ILE A 115 -5.46 -11.22 2.55
N GLN A 116 -6.33 -10.48 1.87
CA GLN A 116 -6.53 -9.06 2.13
C GLN A 116 -7.05 -8.81 3.53
N ALA A 117 -8.03 -9.58 4.00
CA ALA A 117 -8.54 -9.48 5.36
C ALA A 117 -7.46 -9.78 6.40
N ALA A 118 -6.67 -10.84 6.21
CA ALA A 118 -5.56 -11.18 7.09
C ALA A 118 -4.50 -10.07 7.15
N TYR A 119 -4.15 -9.48 6.00
CA TYR A 119 -3.25 -8.33 5.93
C TYR A 119 -3.81 -7.12 6.69
N THR A 120 -5.10 -6.83 6.53
CA THR A 120 -5.76 -5.71 7.22
C THR A 120 -5.76 -5.92 8.74
N ILE A 121 -6.06 -7.13 9.21
CA ILE A 121 -6.00 -7.45 10.65
C ILE A 121 -4.57 -7.30 11.17
N ALA A 122 -3.58 -7.79 10.44
CA ALA A 122 -2.18 -7.63 10.83
C ALA A 122 -1.75 -6.17 10.95
N THR A 123 -2.20 -5.29 10.03
CA THR A 123 -1.94 -3.85 10.11
C THR A 123 -2.63 -3.22 11.31
N PHE A 124 -3.84 -3.61 11.64
CA PHE A 124 -4.55 -3.10 12.82
C PHE A 124 -3.87 -3.44 14.15
N ILE A 125 -3.20 -4.59 14.25
CA ILE A 125 -2.42 -4.94 15.44
C ILE A 125 -1.22 -4.00 15.62
N ILE A 126 -0.62 -3.55 14.52
CA ILE A 126 0.56 -2.69 14.54
C ILE A 126 0.19 -1.22 14.84
N CYS A 127 -0.96 -0.73 14.35
CA CYS A 127 -1.37 0.66 14.47
C CYS A 127 -1.33 1.22 15.91
N PRO A 128 -1.87 0.55 16.94
CA PRO A 128 -1.82 1.08 18.30
C PRO A 128 -0.40 1.19 18.85
N LEU A 129 0.50 0.28 18.49
CA LEU A 129 1.90 0.34 18.90
C LEU A 129 2.57 1.60 18.38
N LEU A 130 2.30 1.95 17.11
CA LEU A 130 2.81 3.17 16.50
C LEU A 130 2.15 4.42 17.10
N TRP A 131 0.87 4.33 17.44
CA TRP A 131 0.12 5.44 18.05
C TRP A 131 0.60 5.82 19.45
N HIS A 132 1.04 4.84 20.23
CA HIS A 132 1.49 5.06 21.61
C HIS A 132 2.97 5.40 21.73
N SER A 133 3.79 5.16 20.72
CA SER A 133 5.23 5.38 20.79
C SER A 133 5.75 6.24 19.64
N ILE A 134 6.18 7.47 19.95
CA ILE A 134 6.82 8.37 18.97
C ILE A 134 8.07 7.74 18.35
N VAL A 135 8.83 6.99 19.14
CA VAL A 135 10.07 6.33 18.66
C VAL A 135 9.74 5.25 17.64
N LEU A 136 8.77 4.37 17.94
CA LEU A 136 8.34 3.33 17.00
C LEU A 136 7.74 3.94 15.75
N HIS A 137 6.92 4.99 15.88
CA HIS A 137 6.32 5.65 14.73
C HIS A 137 7.38 6.33 13.85
N SER A 138 8.38 6.99 14.46
CA SER A 138 9.49 7.60 13.72
C SER A 138 10.35 6.56 13.00
N LEU A 139 10.67 5.44 13.66
CA LEU A 139 11.41 4.33 13.04
C LEU A 139 10.64 3.71 11.88
N TYR A 140 9.33 3.53 12.03
CA TYR A 140 8.46 3.05 10.97
C TYR A 140 8.46 3.98 9.75
N LEU A 141 8.32 5.31 9.98
CA LEU A 141 8.40 6.29 8.90
C LEU A 141 9.77 6.30 8.23
N ALA A 142 10.85 6.25 9.01
CA ALA A 142 12.20 6.19 8.46
C ALA A 142 12.40 4.95 7.59
N LEU A 143 11.91 3.79 8.03
CA LEU A 143 11.97 2.55 7.27
C LEU A 143 11.22 2.66 5.94
N ILE A 144 9.97 3.14 5.96
CA ILE A 144 9.17 3.34 4.73
C ILE A 144 9.89 4.31 3.80
N PHE A 145 10.45 5.39 4.33
CA PHE A 145 11.15 6.40 3.55
C PHE A 145 12.42 5.82 2.89
N ILE A 146 13.21 5.03 3.62
CA ILE A 146 14.39 4.35 3.08
C ILE A 146 14.00 3.37 1.96
N ILE A 147 12.96 2.56 2.17
CA ILE A 147 12.47 1.62 1.15
C ILE A 147 11.99 2.38 -0.08
N ALA A 148 11.26 3.46 0.10
CA ALA A 148 10.74 4.28 -0.97
C ALA A 148 11.85 4.97 -1.77
N LEU A 149 12.87 5.53 -1.10
CA LEU A 149 14.04 6.12 -1.75
C LEU A 149 14.82 5.06 -2.53
N SER A 150 15.06 3.89 -1.96
CA SER A 150 15.77 2.79 -2.62
C SER A 150 15.03 2.32 -3.87
N ASN A 151 13.70 2.17 -3.78
CA ASN A 151 12.87 1.80 -4.92
C ASN A 151 12.84 2.91 -6.00
N GLY A 152 12.79 4.17 -5.59
CA GLY A 152 12.86 5.32 -6.49
C GLY A 152 14.20 5.42 -7.21
N ALA A 153 15.30 5.28 -6.49
CA ALA A 153 16.65 5.27 -7.04
C ALA A 153 16.84 4.12 -8.03
N THR A 154 16.44 2.91 -7.65
CA THR A 154 16.52 1.73 -8.53
C THR A 154 15.71 1.93 -9.81
N TYR A 155 14.52 2.51 -9.72
CA TYR A 155 13.70 2.84 -10.89
C TYR A 155 14.37 3.87 -11.79
N TYR A 156 14.94 4.91 -11.19
CA TYR A 156 15.68 5.94 -11.94
C TYR A 156 16.81 5.32 -12.74
N PHE A 157 17.69 4.55 -12.11
CA PHE A 157 18.78 3.89 -12.81
C PHE A 157 18.32 2.92 -13.90
N GLN A 158 17.32 2.10 -13.64
CA GLN A 158 16.83 1.13 -14.62
C GLN A 158 16.18 1.78 -15.84
N VAL A 159 15.42 2.85 -15.67
CA VAL A 159 14.69 3.49 -16.76
C VAL A 159 15.55 4.51 -17.50
N PHE A 160 16.26 5.38 -16.79
CA PHE A 160 17.05 6.42 -17.42
C PHE A 160 18.34 5.87 -18.04
N ALA A 161 19.06 5.01 -17.33
CA ALA A 161 20.27 4.41 -17.88
C ALA A 161 19.97 3.60 -19.14
N LYS A 162 18.88 2.83 -19.13
CA LYS A 162 18.46 2.06 -20.30
C LYS A 162 18.11 2.96 -21.49
N ARG A 163 17.30 4.00 -21.29
CA ARG A 163 16.95 4.97 -22.34
C ARG A 163 18.19 5.68 -22.89
N TYR A 164 19.09 6.09 -22.01
CA TYR A 164 20.33 6.76 -22.41
C TYR A 164 21.22 5.87 -23.28
N ILE A 165 21.37 4.61 -22.92
CA ILE A 165 22.11 3.63 -23.73
C ILE A 165 21.45 3.41 -25.10
N GLU A 166 20.12 3.29 -25.13
CA GLU A 166 19.36 3.14 -26.37
C GLU A 166 19.53 4.37 -27.29
N GLU A 167 19.47 5.60 -26.73
CA GLU A 167 19.68 6.83 -27.49
C GLU A 167 21.12 6.95 -28.05
N ILE A 168 22.14 6.59 -27.25
CA ILE A 168 23.53 6.58 -27.74
C ILE A 168 23.71 5.57 -28.85
N GLY A 169 23.15 4.38 -28.70
CA GLY A 169 23.19 3.34 -29.75
C GLY A 169 22.55 3.80 -31.05
N GLN A 170 21.39 4.44 -30.99
CA GLN A 170 20.73 5.01 -32.17
C GLN A 170 21.54 6.13 -32.83
N ARG A 171 22.16 7.01 -32.04
CA ARG A 171 23.02 8.09 -32.57
C ARG A 171 24.30 7.55 -33.21
N ALA A 172 24.89 6.48 -32.65
CA ALA A 172 26.06 5.83 -33.23
C ALA A 172 25.69 5.17 -34.57
N ALA A 173 24.62 4.40 -34.62
CA ALA A 173 24.17 3.79 -35.88
C ALA A 173 23.81 4.80 -36.98
N ALA A 174 23.23 5.94 -36.62
CA ALA A 174 22.94 7.03 -37.57
C ALA A 174 24.19 7.76 -38.10
N ARG A 175 25.31 7.68 -37.37
CA ARG A 175 26.61 8.23 -37.84
C ARG A 175 27.31 7.28 -38.79
N GLU A 176 27.18 5.99 -38.63
CA GLU A 176 27.76 4.97 -39.53
C GLU A 176 27.09 4.90 -40.89
N GLN A 177 25.82 5.40 -40.99
CA GLN A 177 25.07 5.44 -42.25
C GLN A 177 25.29 6.71 -43.09
N LYS A 178 26.09 7.66 -42.60
CA LYS A 178 26.50 8.89 -43.31
C LYS A 178 27.92 8.81 -43.82
#